data_a483e62cf49fa1ee0514f4b1fb4cd41d
#
_entry.id   a483e62cf49fa1ee0514f4b1fb4cd41d
#
_cell.length_a   1.000
_cell.length_b   1.000
_cell.length_c   1.000
_cell.angle_alpha   90.00
_cell.angle_beta   90.00
_cell.angle_gamma   90.00
#
_symmetry.space_group_name_H-M   'P 1'
#
loop_
_entity.id
_entity.type
_entity.pdbx_description
1 polymer ?
#
loop_
_entity_poly.entity_id
_entity_poly.type
_entity_poly.pdbx_seq_one_letter_code
_entity_poly.pdbx_strand_id
1 'polypeptide(L)'
;MSINDYTKAEGVSQLPSDETEKQLFIIEQLHEQMQADYARTGKKKTYHVVTFGCQMNARDSEKLAGILERIGYVETDTEDADFVIYNTCTVRENANLRVYGRLGQMKRTKQRHPDMLIALCGCMMQEPLVVDKIRKSYRHVDIIFGTHNIFKLAELIQTRLNTGKMVVDIWKDTNQIVEDLPNERKYSFKTGVNIMFGCNNFCSYCIVPYVRGRERSREPKDIIREIERDVADGVKEVMLLGQNVNSYGKNLENPISFAQLLQEIEKIEGLERIRFMTSHPKDLSDELIAVMGQSKKICRHLHLPLQSGSSRILKLMNRKYTKESYLDLVDRIRKGCPDISLTTDIIVGFPGETEGDFLETMDVVEKVGFDSAFTFIYSKRTGTPAASMENQVPEDVIKDRFDRLLKLVQQKASEASARFTGSVQKVLVEEVNEHDDSMVTGRMSNNLLVHFKGTPDLIGQIVNVHLEECKGFYYIGKLSE
;
A
#
# COMPACT_ATOMS: atom_id res chain seq x y z
N MET A 1 -2.41 16.44 -33.10
CA MET A 1 -2.60 15.16 -33.80
C MET A 1 -3.14 14.16 -32.81
N SER A 2 -4.15 13.38 -33.18
CA SER A 2 -4.66 12.29 -32.33
C SER A 2 -3.79 11.03 -32.50
N ILE A 3 -3.88 10.07 -31.56
CA ILE A 3 -3.22 8.73 -31.71
C ILE A 3 -3.50 8.14 -33.09
N ASN A 4 -4.70 8.33 -33.65
CA ASN A 4 -5.10 7.89 -34.96
C ASN A 4 -4.36 8.61 -36.13
N ASP A 5 -3.84 9.81 -35.89
CA ASP A 5 -3.11 10.56 -36.92
C ASP A 5 -1.65 10.13 -36.99
N TYR A 6 -1.06 9.66 -35.87
CA TYR A 6 0.31 9.13 -35.80
C TYR A 6 0.42 7.75 -36.48
N THR A 7 -0.54 6.86 -36.20
CA THR A 7 -0.58 5.52 -36.84
C THR A 7 -0.73 5.57 -38.36
N LYS A 8 -1.32 6.64 -38.91
CA LYS A 8 -1.42 6.86 -40.36
C LYS A 8 -0.12 7.35 -41.00
N ALA A 9 0.74 8.04 -40.21
CA ALA A 9 1.98 8.62 -40.75
C ALA A 9 3.11 7.59 -40.93
N GLU A 10 3.09 6.47 -40.18
CA GLU A 10 4.17 5.45 -40.17
C GLU A 10 3.78 4.08 -40.74
N GLY A 11 2.62 3.97 -41.39
CA GLY A 11 2.20 2.72 -42.05
C GLY A 11 1.73 1.59 -41.10
N VAL A 12 1.59 1.86 -39.80
CA VAL A 12 0.97 0.95 -38.83
C VAL A 12 -0.53 1.17 -38.83
N SER A 13 -1.27 0.25 -39.42
CA SER A 13 -2.70 0.44 -39.70
C SER A 13 -3.64 0.34 -38.48
N GLN A 14 -3.23 -0.22 -37.34
CA GLN A 14 -4.04 -0.33 -36.13
C GLN A 14 -3.17 -0.52 -34.86
N LEU A 15 -3.57 0.14 -33.73
CA LEU A 15 -3.04 -0.16 -32.42
C LEU A 15 -3.39 -1.61 -32.02
N PRO A 16 -2.54 -2.31 -31.25
CA PRO A 16 -2.87 -3.61 -30.70
C PRO A 16 -4.22 -3.58 -29.95
N SER A 17 -4.98 -4.67 -30.06
CA SER A 17 -6.27 -4.80 -29.39
C SER A 17 -6.12 -5.20 -27.92
N ASP A 18 -5.05 -5.89 -27.56
CA ASP A 18 -4.68 -6.18 -26.18
C ASP A 18 -4.15 -4.93 -25.49
N GLU A 19 -4.60 -4.67 -24.28
CA GLU A 19 -4.24 -3.42 -23.58
C GLU A 19 -2.78 -3.40 -23.13
N THR A 20 -2.20 -4.54 -22.73
CA THR A 20 -0.78 -4.65 -22.38
C THR A 20 0.09 -4.36 -23.60
N GLU A 21 -0.19 -5.04 -24.72
CA GLU A 21 0.54 -4.84 -25.99
C GLU A 21 0.42 -3.38 -26.46
N LYS A 22 -0.77 -2.79 -26.35
CA LYS A 22 -1.00 -1.37 -26.69
C LYS A 22 -0.16 -0.43 -25.84
N GLN A 23 -0.11 -0.63 -24.52
CA GLN A 23 0.68 0.23 -23.65
C GLN A 23 2.18 0.05 -23.90
N LEU A 24 2.65 -1.18 -24.10
CA LEU A 24 4.05 -1.45 -24.46
C LEU A 24 4.43 -0.80 -25.79
N PHE A 25 3.56 -0.87 -26.80
CA PHE A 25 3.78 -0.20 -28.09
C PHE A 25 3.92 1.32 -27.94
N ILE A 26 3.05 1.96 -27.12
CA ILE A 26 3.13 3.40 -26.86
C ILE A 26 4.41 3.75 -26.10
N ILE A 27 4.81 2.92 -25.12
CA ILE A 27 6.06 3.09 -24.38
C ILE A 27 7.26 3.09 -25.34
N GLU A 28 7.34 2.15 -26.30
CA GLU A 28 8.43 2.09 -27.28
C GLU A 28 8.43 3.32 -28.19
N GLN A 29 7.28 3.80 -28.65
CA GLN A 29 7.20 5.04 -29.44
C GLN A 29 7.73 6.26 -28.66
N LEU A 30 7.36 6.37 -27.36
CA LEU A 30 7.86 7.44 -26.51
C LEU A 30 9.36 7.29 -26.24
N HIS A 31 9.86 6.04 -26.13
CA HIS A 31 11.27 5.76 -25.98
C HIS A 31 12.08 6.24 -27.20
N GLU A 32 11.62 5.93 -28.43
CA GLU A 32 12.26 6.40 -29.66
C GLU A 32 12.32 7.94 -29.73
N GLN A 33 11.23 8.62 -29.34
CA GLN A 33 11.20 10.08 -29.27
C GLN A 33 12.20 10.60 -28.24
N MET A 34 12.29 9.94 -27.08
CA MET A 34 13.23 10.32 -26.01
C MET A 34 14.69 10.14 -26.45
N GLN A 35 15.01 9.06 -27.17
CA GLN A 35 16.34 8.83 -27.73
C GLN A 35 16.72 9.89 -28.77
N ALA A 36 15.79 10.27 -29.64
CA ALA A 36 15.99 11.35 -30.61
C ALA A 36 16.24 12.70 -29.91
N ASP A 37 15.49 13.01 -28.86
CA ASP A 37 15.70 14.20 -28.03
C ASP A 37 17.06 14.18 -27.35
N TYR A 38 17.48 13.04 -26.79
CA TYR A 38 18.78 12.88 -26.17
C TYR A 38 19.90 13.06 -27.19
N ALA A 39 19.79 12.47 -28.37
CA ALA A 39 20.78 12.64 -29.44
C ALA A 39 20.94 14.11 -29.88
N ARG A 40 19.84 14.88 -29.83
CA ARG A 40 19.82 16.30 -30.20
C ARG A 40 20.35 17.22 -29.10
N THR A 41 20.05 16.92 -27.82
CA THR A 41 20.28 17.82 -26.69
C THR A 41 21.44 17.43 -25.79
N GLY A 42 21.86 16.14 -25.83
CA GLY A 42 22.82 15.55 -24.90
C GLY A 42 22.34 15.42 -23.46
N LYS A 43 21.05 15.70 -23.17
CA LYS A 43 20.48 15.68 -21.83
C LYS A 43 19.45 14.58 -21.68
N LYS A 44 19.62 13.71 -20.67
CA LYS A 44 18.58 12.77 -20.26
C LYS A 44 17.53 13.53 -19.44
N LYS A 45 16.26 13.24 -19.71
CA LYS A 45 15.15 13.77 -18.92
C LYS A 45 15.04 13.02 -17.60
N THR A 46 14.68 13.73 -16.54
CA THR A 46 14.57 13.19 -15.20
C THR A 46 13.13 13.09 -14.74
N TYR A 47 12.85 12.16 -13.81
CA TYR A 47 11.56 12.06 -13.16
C TYR A 47 11.67 11.95 -11.64
N HIS A 48 10.59 12.34 -10.95
CA HIS A 48 10.44 12.16 -9.51
C HIS A 48 9.00 11.75 -9.16
N VAL A 49 8.83 10.62 -8.45
CA VAL A 49 7.53 10.14 -8.00
C VAL A 49 7.40 10.33 -6.50
N VAL A 50 6.47 11.20 -6.09
CA VAL A 50 6.16 11.43 -4.66
C VAL A 50 4.94 10.60 -4.27
N THR A 51 5.13 9.64 -3.37
CA THR A 51 4.06 8.74 -2.92
C THR A 51 3.46 9.21 -1.60
N PHE A 52 2.16 9.43 -1.60
CA PHE A 52 1.36 9.66 -0.40
C PHE A 52 0.48 8.45 -0.14
N GLY A 53 0.46 7.95 1.10
CA GLY A 53 -0.55 6.99 1.50
C GLY A 53 -0.04 5.62 1.93
N CYS A 54 -0.63 4.56 1.38
CA CYS A 54 -0.45 3.18 1.81
C CYS A 54 0.50 2.40 0.90
N GLN A 55 0.77 1.13 1.26
CA GLN A 55 1.62 0.23 0.49
C GLN A 55 1.12 -0.02 -0.94
N MET A 56 -0.22 -0.01 -1.16
CA MET A 56 -0.74 -0.10 -2.53
C MET A 56 -0.37 1.12 -3.37
N ASN A 57 -0.37 2.34 -2.79
CA ASN A 57 0.13 3.52 -3.49
C ASN A 57 1.63 3.40 -3.77
N ALA A 58 2.41 2.83 -2.84
CA ALA A 58 3.83 2.57 -3.09
C ALA A 58 4.01 1.63 -4.29
N ARG A 59 3.24 0.53 -4.34
CA ARG A 59 3.27 -0.40 -5.48
C ARG A 59 2.80 0.25 -6.79
N ASP A 60 1.75 1.09 -6.73
CA ASP A 60 1.31 1.87 -7.88
C ASP A 60 2.45 2.80 -8.37
N SER A 61 3.23 3.41 -7.45
CA SER A 61 4.38 4.27 -7.80
C SER A 61 5.53 3.50 -8.44
N GLU A 62 5.81 2.27 -8.00
CA GLU A 62 6.81 1.39 -8.64
C GLU A 62 6.43 1.08 -10.10
N LYS A 63 5.13 0.89 -10.40
CA LYS A 63 4.65 0.73 -11.78
C LYS A 63 4.82 2.02 -12.59
N LEU A 64 4.50 3.18 -12.02
CA LEU A 64 4.69 4.47 -12.68
C LEU A 64 6.17 4.72 -12.98
N ALA A 65 7.07 4.45 -12.03
CA ALA A 65 8.51 4.54 -12.20
C ALA A 65 9.00 3.62 -13.32
N GLY A 66 8.63 2.34 -13.31
CA GLY A 66 9.03 1.39 -14.34
C GLY A 66 8.59 1.79 -15.76
N ILE A 67 7.38 2.35 -15.90
CA ILE A 67 6.91 2.90 -17.19
C ILE A 67 7.79 4.07 -17.63
N LEU A 68 8.12 5.00 -16.71
CA LEU A 68 8.95 6.16 -17.03
C LEU A 68 10.39 5.78 -17.39
N GLU A 69 10.99 4.84 -16.67
CA GLU A 69 12.32 4.33 -16.99
C GLU A 69 12.37 3.62 -18.33
N ARG A 70 11.35 2.82 -18.62
CA ARG A 70 11.24 2.17 -19.92
C ARG A 70 11.07 3.17 -21.08
N ILE A 71 10.42 4.32 -20.85
CA ILE A 71 10.35 5.44 -21.79
C ILE A 71 11.74 6.10 -21.94
N GLY A 72 12.60 6.05 -20.92
CA GLY A 72 13.96 6.61 -20.96
C GLY A 72 14.20 7.80 -20.02
N TYR A 73 13.29 8.05 -19.10
CA TYR A 73 13.54 8.97 -17.98
C TYR A 73 14.49 8.35 -16.96
N VAL A 74 15.19 9.20 -16.19
CA VAL A 74 16.10 8.80 -15.11
C VAL A 74 15.57 9.35 -13.79
N GLU A 75 15.54 8.52 -12.74
CA GLU A 75 15.09 8.94 -11.42
C GLU A 75 15.97 10.05 -10.83
N THR A 76 15.35 10.96 -10.09
CA THR A 76 16.02 11.97 -9.27
C THR A 76 15.30 12.16 -7.94
N ASP A 77 16.01 12.61 -6.91
CA ASP A 77 15.48 12.82 -5.56
C ASP A 77 14.77 14.17 -5.38
N THR A 78 14.70 14.99 -6.43
CA THR A 78 14.18 16.35 -6.32
C THR A 78 12.94 16.58 -7.18
N GLU A 79 12.07 17.49 -6.72
CA GLU A 79 10.93 17.98 -7.51
C GLU A 79 11.34 18.96 -8.64
N ASP A 80 12.63 19.25 -8.81
CA ASP A 80 13.18 20.00 -9.94
C ASP A 80 13.55 19.04 -11.07
N ALA A 81 12.60 18.20 -11.47
CA ALA A 81 12.69 17.18 -12.50
C ALA A 81 11.90 17.56 -13.74
N ASP A 82 12.20 16.90 -14.88
CA ASP A 82 11.43 17.11 -16.11
C ASP A 82 10.02 16.52 -16.04
N PHE A 83 9.80 15.53 -15.15
CA PHE A 83 8.49 14.98 -14.86
C PHE A 83 8.31 14.69 -13.38
N VAL A 84 7.30 15.29 -12.75
CA VAL A 84 6.94 15.05 -11.35
C VAL A 84 5.56 14.42 -11.28
N ILE A 85 5.44 13.28 -10.58
CA ILE A 85 4.18 12.59 -10.32
C ILE A 85 3.87 12.61 -8.82
N TYR A 86 2.70 13.11 -8.44
CA TYR A 86 2.15 12.96 -7.10
C TYR A 86 1.12 11.83 -7.09
N ASN A 87 1.50 10.68 -6.53
CA ASN A 87 0.57 9.58 -6.28
C ASN A 87 -0.11 9.80 -4.92
N THR A 88 -1.38 10.12 -4.95
CA THR A 88 -2.11 10.75 -3.85
C THR A 88 -3.01 9.78 -3.09
N CYS A 89 -3.29 10.11 -1.83
CA CYS A 89 -4.14 9.32 -0.93
C CYS A 89 -5.28 10.20 -0.40
N THR A 90 -6.47 9.61 -0.23
CA THR A 90 -7.62 10.26 0.40
C THR A 90 -7.99 9.70 1.78
N VAL A 91 -7.30 8.63 2.21
CA VAL A 91 -7.57 8.01 3.52
C VAL A 91 -7.15 8.91 4.68
N ARG A 92 -6.17 9.80 4.48
CA ARG A 92 -5.67 10.73 5.51
C ARG A 92 -5.86 12.18 5.06
N GLU A 93 -6.65 12.96 5.79
CA GLU A 93 -6.96 14.36 5.46
C GLU A 93 -5.72 15.25 5.31
N ASN A 94 -4.73 15.05 6.18
CA ASN A 94 -3.45 15.76 6.09
C ASN A 94 -2.67 15.47 4.78
N ALA A 95 -2.97 14.37 4.08
CA ALA A 95 -2.35 14.09 2.80
C ALA A 95 -2.83 15.08 1.73
N ASN A 96 -4.13 15.41 1.71
CA ASN A 96 -4.70 16.36 0.75
C ASN A 96 -4.10 17.76 0.92
N LEU A 97 -3.95 18.22 2.17
CA LEU A 97 -3.36 19.55 2.45
C LEU A 97 -1.89 19.62 2.00
N ARG A 98 -1.11 18.55 2.21
CA ARG A 98 0.28 18.48 1.74
C ARG A 98 0.38 18.55 0.22
N VAL A 99 -0.51 17.84 -0.50
CA VAL A 99 -0.57 17.89 -1.98
C VAL A 99 -0.84 19.30 -2.47
N TYR A 100 -1.83 19.99 -1.91
CA TYR A 100 -2.14 21.38 -2.29
C TYR A 100 -0.97 22.34 -2.02
N GLY A 101 -0.28 22.18 -0.88
CA GLY A 101 0.90 22.98 -0.55
C GLY A 101 2.02 22.79 -1.57
N ARG A 102 2.35 21.54 -1.92
CA ARG A 102 3.37 21.23 -2.93
C ARG A 102 2.98 21.74 -4.32
N LEU A 103 1.73 21.56 -4.75
CA LEU A 103 1.25 22.11 -6.02
C LEU A 103 1.39 23.64 -6.09
N GLY A 104 1.19 24.35 -4.96
CA GLY A 104 1.44 25.78 -4.89
C GLY A 104 2.91 26.16 -5.14
N GLN A 105 3.84 25.37 -4.60
CA GLN A 105 5.29 25.55 -4.82
C GLN A 105 5.69 25.20 -6.25
N MET A 106 5.16 24.12 -6.81
CA MET A 106 5.43 23.67 -8.16
C MET A 106 5.06 24.67 -9.26
N LYS A 107 4.14 25.60 -8.98
CA LYS A 107 3.82 26.69 -9.90
C LYS A 107 5.06 27.54 -10.25
N ARG A 108 5.92 27.83 -9.27
CA ARG A 108 7.16 28.60 -9.48
C ARG A 108 8.20 27.76 -10.24
N THR A 109 8.31 26.47 -9.92
CA THR A 109 9.22 25.55 -10.63
C THR A 109 8.79 25.42 -12.10
N LYS A 110 7.51 25.22 -12.37
CA LYS A 110 6.97 25.16 -13.74
C LYS A 110 7.19 26.46 -14.55
N GLN A 111 7.21 27.60 -13.89
CA GLN A 111 7.54 28.89 -14.56
C GLN A 111 9.01 28.98 -14.99
N ARG A 112 9.93 28.37 -14.22
CA ARG A 112 11.37 28.28 -14.56
C ARG A 112 11.67 27.18 -15.57
N HIS A 113 10.90 26.09 -15.52
CA HIS A 113 11.01 24.93 -16.40
C HIS A 113 9.66 24.67 -17.10
N PRO A 114 9.30 25.47 -18.14
CA PRO A 114 7.99 25.39 -18.79
C PRO A 114 7.65 24.03 -19.39
N ASP A 115 8.67 23.30 -19.85
CA ASP A 115 8.52 21.99 -20.52
C ASP A 115 8.38 20.81 -19.54
N MET A 116 8.61 21.04 -18.21
CA MET A 116 8.39 19.99 -17.23
C MET A 116 6.92 19.52 -17.23
N LEU A 117 6.67 18.26 -16.92
CA LEU A 117 5.34 17.71 -16.75
C LEU A 117 5.02 17.52 -15.25
N ILE A 118 3.78 17.81 -14.88
CA ILE A 118 3.27 17.56 -13.52
C ILE A 118 2.01 16.71 -13.63
N ALA A 119 2.05 15.49 -13.03
CA ALA A 119 0.92 14.60 -12.99
C ALA A 119 0.41 14.36 -11.58
N LEU A 120 -0.90 14.17 -11.46
CA LEU A 120 -1.58 13.75 -10.24
C LEU A 120 -2.33 12.46 -10.48
N CYS A 121 -2.15 11.49 -9.60
CA CYS A 121 -2.89 10.23 -9.63
C CYS A 121 -3.25 9.72 -8.22
N GLY A 122 -3.85 8.54 -8.17
CA GLY A 122 -4.17 7.88 -6.91
C GLY A 122 -5.57 8.17 -6.38
N CYS A 123 -5.82 7.77 -5.14
CA CYS A 123 -7.17 7.76 -4.56
C CYS A 123 -7.82 9.14 -4.49
N MET A 124 -7.06 10.19 -4.23
CA MET A 124 -7.57 11.57 -4.14
C MET A 124 -8.16 12.04 -5.47
N MET A 125 -7.64 11.53 -6.60
CA MET A 125 -8.13 11.90 -7.93
C MET A 125 -9.45 11.21 -8.30
N GLN A 126 -9.96 10.32 -7.47
CA GLN A 126 -11.29 9.74 -7.63
C GLN A 126 -12.41 10.61 -7.02
N GLU A 127 -12.06 11.70 -6.33
CA GLU A 127 -13.01 12.64 -5.74
C GLU A 127 -13.33 13.78 -6.73
N PRO A 128 -14.56 13.87 -7.29
CA PRO A 128 -14.90 14.87 -8.33
C PRO A 128 -14.66 16.31 -7.88
N LEU A 129 -14.99 16.64 -6.62
CA LEU A 129 -14.80 18.01 -6.08
C LEU A 129 -13.31 18.39 -6.00
N VAL A 130 -12.44 17.44 -5.70
CA VAL A 130 -11.00 17.65 -5.67
C VAL A 130 -10.46 17.90 -7.07
N VAL A 131 -10.86 17.08 -8.03
CA VAL A 131 -10.45 17.22 -9.44
C VAL A 131 -10.90 18.57 -10.01
N ASP A 132 -12.14 18.98 -9.75
CA ASP A 132 -12.65 20.27 -10.17
C ASP A 132 -11.86 21.44 -9.56
N LYS A 133 -11.51 21.34 -8.29
CA LYS A 133 -10.65 22.32 -7.62
C LYS A 133 -9.28 22.42 -8.28
N ILE A 134 -8.65 21.27 -8.57
CA ILE A 134 -7.33 21.23 -9.21
C ILE A 134 -7.41 21.86 -10.61
N ARG A 135 -8.36 21.46 -11.43
CA ARG A 135 -8.56 22.00 -12.80
C ARG A 135 -8.72 23.52 -12.82
N LYS A 136 -9.44 24.08 -11.82
CA LYS A 136 -9.70 25.51 -11.74
C LYS A 136 -8.51 26.31 -11.19
N SER A 137 -7.85 25.79 -10.14
CA SER A 137 -6.89 26.53 -9.33
C SER A 137 -5.42 26.20 -9.62
N TYR A 138 -5.13 25.02 -10.22
CA TYR A 138 -3.76 24.55 -10.47
C TYR A 138 -3.54 24.23 -11.96
N ARG A 139 -3.73 25.23 -12.82
CA ARG A 139 -3.65 25.11 -14.29
C ARG A 139 -2.29 24.69 -14.83
N HIS A 140 -1.26 24.67 -13.99
CA HIS A 140 0.09 24.20 -14.29
C HIS A 140 0.24 22.68 -14.17
N VAL A 141 -0.78 21.98 -13.71
CA VAL A 141 -0.86 20.50 -13.75
C VAL A 141 -1.16 20.07 -15.18
N ASP A 142 -0.45 19.05 -15.65
CA ASP A 142 -0.53 18.58 -17.03
C ASP A 142 -1.42 17.35 -17.19
N ILE A 143 -1.37 16.40 -16.23
CA ILE A 143 -2.09 15.13 -16.32
C ILE A 143 -2.78 14.81 -14.98
N ILE A 144 -4.03 14.39 -15.02
CA ILE A 144 -4.81 13.95 -13.87
C ILE A 144 -5.47 12.62 -14.23
N PHE A 145 -5.21 11.56 -13.45
CA PHE A 145 -5.79 10.24 -13.67
C PHE A 145 -6.09 9.49 -12.38
N GLY A 146 -6.97 8.51 -12.44
CA GLY A 146 -7.45 7.79 -11.28
C GLY A 146 -6.63 6.55 -10.90
N THR A 147 -7.11 5.83 -9.88
CA THR A 147 -6.51 4.56 -9.44
C THR A 147 -6.80 3.39 -10.39
N HIS A 148 -7.84 3.50 -11.21
CA HIS A 148 -8.30 2.43 -12.08
C HIS A 148 -7.54 2.35 -13.42
N ASN A 149 -6.82 3.39 -13.77
CA ASN A 149 -6.13 3.52 -15.05
C ASN A 149 -4.65 3.96 -14.91
N ILE A 150 -4.00 3.55 -13.82
CA ILE A 150 -2.55 3.75 -13.58
C ILE A 150 -1.73 3.23 -14.77
N PHE A 151 -2.13 2.10 -15.36
CA PHE A 151 -1.46 1.48 -16.49
C PHE A 151 -1.43 2.35 -17.76
N LYS A 152 -2.31 3.35 -17.88
CA LYS A 152 -2.40 4.23 -19.05
C LYS A 152 -1.40 5.40 -19.04
N LEU A 153 -0.44 5.45 -18.12
CA LEU A 153 0.47 6.58 -17.99
C LEU A 153 1.14 6.95 -19.32
N ALA A 154 1.62 5.96 -20.09
CA ALA A 154 2.27 6.21 -21.38
C ALA A 154 1.30 6.86 -22.40
N GLU A 155 0.07 6.37 -22.52
CA GLU A 155 -0.96 6.94 -23.37
C GLU A 155 -1.33 8.38 -22.96
N LEU A 156 -1.38 8.65 -21.65
CA LEU A 156 -1.67 9.99 -21.12
C LEU A 156 -0.53 10.98 -21.40
N ILE A 157 0.73 10.54 -21.28
CA ILE A 157 1.91 11.33 -21.65
C ILE A 157 1.86 11.67 -23.15
N GLN A 158 1.66 10.67 -24.00
CA GLN A 158 1.59 10.86 -25.43
C GLN A 158 0.46 11.85 -25.80
N THR A 159 -0.73 11.69 -25.19
CA THR A 159 -1.86 12.60 -25.40
C THR A 159 -1.52 14.02 -24.97
N ARG A 160 -0.84 14.21 -23.83
CA ARG A 160 -0.42 15.53 -23.34
C ARG A 160 0.57 16.19 -24.29
N LEU A 161 1.57 15.45 -24.74
CA LEU A 161 2.59 15.96 -25.67
C LEU A 161 1.97 16.36 -27.01
N ASN A 162 1.06 15.54 -27.56
CA ASN A 162 0.41 15.78 -28.84
C ASN A 162 -0.59 16.96 -28.80
N THR A 163 -1.30 17.14 -27.70
CA THR A 163 -2.36 18.15 -27.60
C THR A 163 -1.92 19.48 -27.00
N GLY A 164 -0.85 19.48 -26.22
CA GLY A 164 -0.42 20.64 -25.43
C GLY A 164 -1.40 21.06 -24.32
N LYS A 165 -2.49 20.28 -24.09
CA LYS A 165 -3.55 20.61 -23.13
C LYS A 165 -3.48 19.70 -21.91
N MET A 166 -4.03 20.17 -20.77
CA MET A 166 -4.24 19.34 -19.59
C MET A 166 -5.08 18.11 -19.96
N VAL A 167 -4.58 16.93 -19.61
CA VAL A 167 -5.27 15.64 -19.80
C VAL A 167 -5.91 15.22 -18.50
N VAL A 168 -7.20 14.89 -18.52
CA VAL A 168 -7.94 14.39 -17.37
C VAL A 168 -8.63 13.09 -17.78
N ASP A 169 -8.17 11.97 -17.25
CA ASP A 169 -8.74 10.65 -17.54
C ASP A 169 -8.96 9.87 -16.22
N ILE A 170 -10.18 9.90 -15.72
CA ILE A 170 -10.55 9.29 -14.44
C ILE A 170 -11.66 8.29 -14.68
N TRP A 171 -11.34 7.03 -14.50
CA TRP A 171 -12.31 5.95 -14.60
C TRP A 171 -13.03 5.78 -13.27
N LYS A 172 -14.36 5.75 -13.33
CA LYS A 172 -15.19 5.56 -12.12
C LYS A 172 -15.18 4.12 -11.65
N ASP A 173 -15.05 3.18 -12.56
CA ASP A 173 -15.01 1.74 -12.30
C ASP A 173 -14.32 1.03 -13.46
N THR A 174 -13.82 -0.19 -13.20
CA THR A 174 -13.25 -1.06 -14.21
C THR A 174 -13.24 -2.51 -13.71
N ASN A 175 -13.44 -3.45 -14.61
CA ASN A 175 -13.16 -4.87 -14.37
C ASN A 175 -11.79 -5.28 -14.92
N GLN A 176 -11.11 -4.37 -15.62
CA GLN A 176 -9.83 -4.65 -16.26
C GLN A 176 -8.70 -4.67 -15.25
N ILE A 177 -7.84 -5.67 -15.36
CA ILE A 177 -6.54 -5.78 -14.71
C ILE A 177 -5.52 -5.94 -15.83
N VAL A 178 -4.54 -5.05 -15.88
CA VAL A 178 -3.47 -5.08 -16.88
C VAL A 178 -2.21 -5.62 -16.22
N GLU A 179 -1.72 -6.73 -16.77
CA GLU A 179 -0.56 -7.47 -16.26
C GLU A 179 0.70 -7.13 -17.06
N ASP A 180 1.84 -7.58 -16.58
CA ASP A 180 3.14 -7.59 -17.28
C ASP A 180 3.65 -6.22 -17.77
N LEU A 181 3.18 -5.12 -17.17
CA LEU A 181 3.77 -3.80 -17.43
C LEU A 181 5.07 -3.61 -16.63
N PRO A 182 6.00 -2.77 -17.14
CA PRO A 182 7.23 -2.43 -16.43
C PRO A 182 6.96 -1.95 -15.01
N ASN A 183 7.81 -2.35 -14.06
CA ASN A 183 7.81 -1.83 -12.71
C ASN A 183 9.25 -1.70 -12.21
N GLU A 184 9.53 -0.66 -11.42
CA GLU A 184 10.81 -0.45 -10.76
C GLU A 184 10.65 -0.66 -9.26
N ARG A 185 11.33 -1.67 -8.73
CA ARG A 185 11.25 -2.04 -7.31
C ARG A 185 12.19 -1.18 -6.48
N LYS A 186 11.68 -0.65 -5.38
CA LYS A 186 12.50 0.09 -4.41
C LYS A 186 13.62 -0.76 -3.79
N TYR A 187 13.38 -2.06 -3.61
CA TYR A 187 14.34 -3.00 -3.02
C TYR A 187 14.54 -4.20 -3.93
N SER A 188 15.79 -4.65 -4.07
CA SER A 188 16.12 -5.84 -4.86
C SER A 188 15.70 -7.16 -4.19
N PHE A 189 15.55 -7.17 -2.85
CA PHE A 189 15.34 -8.38 -2.04
C PHE A 189 13.92 -8.53 -1.47
N LYS A 190 13.06 -7.50 -1.57
CA LYS A 190 11.66 -7.55 -1.15
C LYS A 190 10.76 -6.74 -2.08
N THR A 191 9.52 -7.19 -2.26
CA THR A 191 8.55 -6.50 -3.13
C THR A 191 7.12 -6.62 -2.62
N GLY A 192 6.27 -5.68 -3.04
CA GLY A 192 4.82 -5.77 -2.88
C GLY A 192 4.18 -6.39 -4.11
N VAL A 193 3.25 -7.32 -3.92
CA VAL A 193 2.50 -7.95 -5.01
C VAL A 193 1.01 -7.72 -4.77
N ASN A 194 0.37 -6.94 -5.63
CA ASN A 194 -1.07 -6.78 -5.58
C ASN A 194 -1.74 -8.11 -5.97
N ILE A 195 -2.53 -8.70 -5.09
CA ILE A 195 -3.30 -9.91 -5.40
C ILE A 195 -4.76 -9.60 -5.74
N MET A 196 -5.24 -8.43 -5.30
CA MET A 196 -6.59 -7.96 -5.56
C MET A 196 -6.70 -6.45 -5.43
N PHE A 197 -7.76 -5.89 -5.97
CA PHE A 197 -8.11 -4.47 -5.91
C PHE A 197 -9.54 -4.30 -5.41
N GLY A 198 -9.82 -3.14 -4.78
CA GLY A 198 -11.15 -2.77 -4.31
C GLY A 198 -11.62 -3.50 -3.06
N CYS A 199 -12.81 -3.15 -2.56
CA CYS A 199 -13.36 -3.72 -1.34
C CYS A 199 -14.91 -3.70 -1.36
N ASN A 200 -15.53 -4.82 -1.00
CA ASN A 200 -16.98 -4.97 -0.92
C ASN A 200 -17.56 -4.82 0.50
N ASN A 201 -16.74 -4.47 1.49
CA ASN A 201 -17.21 -4.41 2.88
C ASN A 201 -18.08 -3.19 3.18
N PHE A 202 -17.87 -2.06 2.48
CA PHE A 202 -18.64 -0.82 2.68
C PHE A 202 -18.79 -0.43 4.15
N CYS A 203 -17.68 -0.53 4.92
CA CYS A 203 -17.66 -0.01 6.29
C CYS A 203 -18.10 1.45 6.27
N SER A 204 -18.96 1.87 7.19
CA SER A 204 -19.64 3.18 7.12
C SER A 204 -18.72 4.39 7.17
N TYR A 205 -17.50 4.23 7.68
CA TYR A 205 -16.48 5.27 7.75
C TYR A 205 -15.49 5.26 6.58
N CYS A 206 -15.52 4.22 5.72
CA CYS A 206 -14.44 3.93 4.79
C CYS A 206 -14.73 4.45 3.38
N ILE A 207 -13.78 5.22 2.84
CA ILE A 207 -13.87 5.77 1.47
C ILE A 207 -13.36 4.77 0.40
N VAL A 208 -12.67 3.71 0.79
CA VAL A 208 -11.99 2.79 -0.14
C VAL A 208 -12.89 2.21 -1.23
N PRO A 209 -14.12 1.71 -0.94
CA PRO A 209 -15.01 1.19 -1.99
C PRO A 209 -15.35 2.22 -3.06
N TYR A 210 -15.34 3.50 -2.73
CA TYR A 210 -15.70 4.62 -3.62
C TYR A 210 -14.53 5.09 -4.48
N VAL A 211 -13.28 4.83 -4.03
CA VAL A 211 -12.06 5.32 -4.73
C VAL A 211 -11.21 4.19 -5.32
N ARG A 212 -11.44 2.92 -4.91
CA ARG A 212 -10.76 1.75 -5.47
C ARG A 212 -11.72 0.72 -6.07
N GLY A 213 -13.04 1.00 -6.02
CA GLY A 213 -14.08 0.19 -6.64
C GLY A 213 -14.39 -1.12 -5.89
N ARG A 214 -15.09 -2.00 -6.58
CA ARG A 214 -15.44 -3.34 -6.12
C ARG A 214 -14.24 -4.26 -6.11
N GLU A 215 -14.34 -5.35 -5.35
CA GLU A 215 -13.30 -6.39 -5.30
C GLU A 215 -13.07 -7.02 -6.66
N ARG A 216 -11.80 -7.08 -7.07
CA ARG A 216 -11.31 -7.73 -8.29
C ARG A 216 -10.03 -8.47 -7.94
N SER A 217 -10.07 -9.80 -7.95
CA SER A 217 -8.92 -10.66 -7.74
C SER A 217 -8.14 -10.84 -9.03
N ARG A 218 -6.83 -10.89 -8.94
CA ARG A 218 -5.95 -11.30 -10.04
C ARG A 218 -5.97 -12.82 -10.18
N GLU A 219 -5.76 -13.32 -11.37
CA GLU A 219 -5.63 -14.76 -11.60
C GLU A 219 -4.41 -15.33 -10.84
N PRO A 220 -4.55 -16.50 -10.19
CA PRO A 220 -3.44 -17.11 -9.44
C PRO A 220 -2.19 -17.30 -10.26
N LYS A 221 -2.34 -17.73 -11.52
CA LYS A 221 -1.22 -17.95 -12.47
C LYS A 221 -0.39 -16.68 -12.70
N ASP A 222 -1.05 -15.51 -12.76
CA ASP A 222 -0.36 -14.23 -13.02
C ASP A 222 0.38 -13.74 -11.78
N ILE A 223 -0.20 -13.97 -10.59
CA ILE A 223 0.45 -13.69 -9.30
C ILE A 223 1.70 -14.57 -9.12
N ILE A 224 1.56 -15.87 -9.36
CA ILE A 224 2.67 -16.84 -9.23
C ILE A 224 3.79 -16.47 -10.20
N ARG A 225 3.47 -16.24 -11.49
CA ARG A 225 4.44 -15.85 -12.51
C ARG A 225 5.19 -14.56 -12.12
N GLU A 226 4.50 -13.55 -11.56
CA GLU A 226 5.13 -12.32 -11.08
C GLU A 226 6.11 -12.63 -9.94
N ILE A 227 5.69 -13.42 -8.95
CA ILE A 227 6.55 -13.78 -7.80
C ILE A 227 7.76 -14.62 -8.24
N GLU A 228 7.57 -15.59 -9.14
CA GLU A 228 8.67 -16.42 -9.67
C GLU A 228 9.72 -15.56 -10.40
N ARG A 229 9.28 -14.61 -11.22
CA ARG A 229 10.17 -13.65 -11.89
C ARG A 229 10.90 -12.78 -10.88
N ASP A 230 10.21 -12.25 -9.87
CA ASP A 230 10.81 -11.41 -8.84
C ASP A 230 11.82 -12.20 -7.99
N VAL A 231 11.54 -13.47 -7.67
CA VAL A 231 12.48 -14.37 -6.96
C VAL A 231 13.70 -14.69 -7.82
N ALA A 232 13.53 -14.90 -9.13
CA ALA A 232 14.64 -15.10 -10.05
C ALA A 232 15.57 -13.86 -10.10
N ASP A 233 15.03 -12.66 -9.87
CA ASP A 233 15.77 -11.40 -9.75
C ASP A 233 16.32 -11.15 -8.33
N GLY A 234 16.22 -12.10 -7.39
CA GLY A 234 16.82 -12.05 -6.06
C GLY A 234 15.88 -11.64 -4.92
N VAL A 235 14.58 -11.49 -5.17
CA VAL A 235 13.59 -11.21 -4.11
C VAL A 235 13.45 -12.41 -3.19
N LYS A 236 13.55 -12.17 -1.87
CA LYS A 236 13.41 -13.17 -0.79
C LYS A 236 12.11 -13.02 0.00
N GLU A 237 11.55 -11.83 0.05
CA GLU A 237 10.31 -11.56 0.77
C GLU A 237 9.28 -10.90 -0.14
N VAL A 238 8.05 -11.44 -0.17
CA VAL A 238 6.91 -10.81 -0.85
C VAL A 238 5.87 -10.35 0.17
N MET A 239 5.30 -9.17 -0.08
CA MET A 239 4.15 -8.63 0.65
C MET A 239 2.92 -8.69 -0.25
N LEU A 240 1.98 -9.59 0.06
CA LEU A 240 0.72 -9.68 -0.68
C LEU A 240 -0.21 -8.54 -0.30
N LEU A 241 -0.63 -7.76 -1.28
CA LEU A 241 -1.37 -6.52 -1.10
C LEU A 241 -2.80 -6.63 -1.63
N GLY A 242 -3.73 -6.04 -0.88
CA GLY A 242 -5.14 -5.91 -1.21
C GLY A 242 -5.86 -5.05 -0.15
N GLN A 243 -7.12 -4.70 -0.35
CA GLN A 243 -7.92 -3.99 0.65
C GLN A 243 -8.58 -4.95 1.67
N ASN A 244 -8.70 -6.22 1.31
CA ASN A 244 -9.14 -7.32 2.18
C ASN A 244 -8.63 -8.63 1.58
N VAL A 245 -7.37 -8.98 1.85
CA VAL A 245 -6.72 -10.14 1.24
C VAL A 245 -7.44 -11.46 1.54
N ASN A 246 -8.14 -11.55 2.67
CA ASN A 246 -8.87 -12.75 3.08
C ASN A 246 -10.08 -13.06 2.18
N SER A 247 -10.57 -12.06 1.41
CA SER A 247 -11.66 -12.27 0.45
C SER A 247 -11.17 -12.62 -0.96
N TYR A 248 -9.85 -12.75 -1.15
CA TYR A 248 -9.26 -13.09 -2.44
C TYR A 248 -9.92 -14.32 -3.07
N GLY A 249 -10.06 -14.27 -4.39
CA GLY A 249 -10.49 -15.37 -5.23
C GLY A 249 -11.99 -15.59 -5.33
N LYS A 250 -12.80 -14.95 -4.46
CA LYS A 250 -14.26 -15.13 -4.46
C LYS A 250 -14.95 -14.69 -5.76
N ASN A 251 -14.34 -13.78 -6.50
CA ASN A 251 -14.88 -13.21 -7.74
C ASN A 251 -14.16 -13.71 -9.01
N LEU A 252 -13.31 -14.72 -8.89
CA LEU A 252 -12.70 -15.40 -10.04
C LEU A 252 -13.72 -16.33 -10.71
N GLU A 253 -13.54 -16.62 -11.98
CA GLU A 253 -14.34 -17.59 -12.73
C GLU A 253 -14.25 -18.98 -12.09
N ASN A 254 -13.02 -19.36 -11.68
CA ASN A 254 -12.77 -20.55 -10.89
C ASN A 254 -12.33 -20.11 -9.49
N PRO A 255 -13.27 -19.98 -8.53
CA PRO A 255 -12.96 -19.45 -7.21
C PRO A 255 -11.95 -20.34 -6.45
N ILE A 256 -10.97 -19.67 -5.84
CA ILE A 256 -10.04 -20.30 -4.88
C ILE A 256 -9.99 -19.46 -3.60
N SER A 257 -9.62 -20.08 -2.47
CA SER A 257 -9.44 -19.35 -1.23
C SER A 257 -8.07 -18.65 -1.17
N PHE A 258 -7.96 -17.62 -0.32
CA PHE A 258 -6.66 -17.01 -0.02
C PHE A 258 -5.67 -18.02 0.57
N ALA A 259 -6.16 -18.96 1.37
CA ALA A 259 -5.35 -20.05 1.91
C ALA A 259 -4.77 -20.94 0.81
N GLN A 260 -5.57 -21.28 -0.20
CA GLN A 260 -5.09 -22.05 -1.37
C GLN A 260 -4.06 -21.26 -2.18
N LEU A 261 -4.25 -19.96 -2.40
CA LEU A 261 -3.23 -19.13 -3.04
C LEU A 261 -1.91 -19.15 -2.26
N LEU A 262 -1.97 -19.01 -0.93
CA LEU A 262 -0.76 -19.07 -0.08
C LEU A 262 -0.04 -20.42 -0.19
N GLN A 263 -0.78 -21.53 -0.29
CA GLN A 263 -0.20 -22.86 -0.49
C GLN A 263 0.54 -22.99 -1.84
N GLU A 264 0.02 -22.37 -2.90
CA GLU A 264 0.72 -22.33 -4.18
C GLU A 264 1.97 -21.46 -4.12
N ILE A 265 1.90 -20.26 -3.51
CA ILE A 265 3.06 -19.39 -3.34
C ILE A 265 4.14 -20.03 -2.44
N GLU A 266 3.76 -20.83 -1.43
CA GLU A 266 4.68 -21.56 -0.56
C GLU A 266 5.62 -22.49 -1.36
N LYS A 267 5.19 -23.01 -2.51
CA LYS A 267 5.97 -23.93 -3.36
C LYS A 267 7.10 -23.24 -4.13
N ILE A 268 7.07 -21.92 -4.27
CA ILE A 268 8.06 -21.17 -5.07
C ILE A 268 9.44 -21.30 -4.42
N GLU A 269 10.38 -21.96 -5.11
CA GLU A 269 11.76 -22.11 -4.65
C GLU A 269 12.48 -20.74 -4.63
N GLY A 270 13.35 -20.52 -3.65
CA GLY A 270 14.07 -19.25 -3.48
C GLY A 270 13.29 -18.18 -2.71
N LEU A 271 11.96 -18.25 -2.67
CA LEU A 271 11.16 -17.38 -1.79
C LEU A 271 11.31 -17.84 -0.34
N GLU A 272 11.71 -16.92 0.54
CA GLU A 272 11.96 -17.24 1.94
C GLU A 272 10.86 -16.73 2.89
N ARG A 273 10.17 -15.62 2.53
CA ARG A 273 9.14 -15.01 3.36
C ARG A 273 7.93 -14.55 2.57
N ILE A 274 6.76 -14.82 3.13
CA ILE A 274 5.46 -14.37 2.64
C ILE A 274 4.81 -13.52 3.73
N ARG A 275 4.54 -12.25 3.44
CA ARG A 275 3.74 -11.36 4.29
C ARG A 275 2.44 -11.01 3.60
N PHE A 276 1.45 -10.70 4.38
CA PHE A 276 0.22 -10.08 3.89
C PHE A 276 -0.34 -9.13 4.94
N MET A 277 -1.10 -8.15 4.47
CA MET A 277 -1.74 -7.17 5.34
C MET A 277 -3.19 -6.97 4.92
N THR A 278 -3.93 -6.23 5.76
CA THR A 278 -5.32 -5.82 5.47
C THR A 278 -6.30 -6.99 5.49
N SER A 279 -6.22 -7.77 6.57
CA SER A 279 -7.21 -8.82 6.87
C SER A 279 -8.51 -8.22 7.39
N HIS A 280 -9.63 -8.90 7.15
CA HIS A 280 -10.91 -8.56 7.78
C HIS A 280 -11.39 -9.74 8.63
N PRO A 281 -11.73 -9.53 9.93
CA PRO A 281 -12.07 -10.62 10.85
C PRO A 281 -13.14 -11.59 10.32
N LYS A 282 -14.18 -11.08 9.63
CA LYS A 282 -15.26 -11.92 9.08
C LYS A 282 -14.81 -12.92 8.00
N ASP A 283 -13.69 -12.65 7.31
CA ASP A 283 -13.21 -13.42 6.17
C ASP A 283 -12.01 -14.30 6.51
N LEU A 284 -11.54 -14.28 7.77
CA LEU A 284 -10.44 -15.10 8.23
C LEU A 284 -10.95 -16.51 8.60
N SER A 285 -10.62 -17.50 7.76
CA SER A 285 -11.11 -18.87 7.86
C SER A 285 -10.20 -19.76 8.71
N ASP A 286 -10.73 -20.88 9.21
CA ASP A 286 -9.94 -21.89 9.89
C ASP A 286 -8.91 -22.55 8.96
N GLU A 287 -9.24 -22.66 7.65
CA GLU A 287 -8.28 -23.11 6.63
C GLU A 287 -7.05 -22.18 6.59
N LEU A 288 -7.27 -20.84 6.60
CA LEU A 288 -6.18 -19.88 6.61
C LEU A 288 -5.35 -19.98 7.90
N ILE A 289 -5.97 -20.15 9.06
CA ILE A 289 -5.28 -20.38 10.34
C ILE A 289 -4.40 -21.61 10.26
N ALA A 290 -4.91 -22.73 9.72
CA ALA A 290 -4.15 -23.96 9.57
C ALA A 290 -2.94 -23.78 8.63
N VAL A 291 -3.14 -23.12 7.48
CA VAL A 291 -2.05 -22.84 6.53
C VAL A 291 -0.98 -21.95 7.18
N MET A 292 -1.36 -20.89 7.90
CA MET A 292 -0.43 -20.03 8.61
C MET A 292 0.38 -20.81 9.67
N GLY A 293 -0.28 -21.69 10.42
CA GLY A 293 0.37 -22.51 11.46
C GLY A 293 1.39 -23.50 10.90
N GLN A 294 1.11 -24.08 9.74
CA GLN A 294 1.96 -25.12 9.10
C GLN A 294 3.08 -24.53 8.23
N SER A 295 2.89 -23.32 7.70
CA SER A 295 3.84 -22.70 6.78
C SER A 295 5.18 -22.38 7.43
N LYS A 296 6.25 -22.58 6.65
CA LYS A 296 7.63 -22.21 7.01
C LYS A 296 8.03 -20.83 6.47
N LYS A 297 7.28 -20.29 5.48
CA LYS A 297 7.55 -19.04 4.79
C LYS A 297 6.63 -17.90 5.23
N ILE A 298 5.37 -18.20 5.63
CA ILE A 298 4.44 -17.18 6.10
C ILE A 298 4.98 -16.57 7.40
N CYS A 299 5.14 -15.27 7.38
CA CYS A 299 5.64 -14.50 8.50
C CYS A 299 4.70 -14.56 9.70
N ARG A 300 5.25 -14.61 10.91
CA ARG A 300 4.52 -14.72 12.19
C ARG A 300 3.90 -13.40 12.62
N HIS A 301 3.21 -12.76 11.70
CA HIS A 301 2.55 -11.46 11.89
C HIS A 301 1.19 -11.46 11.20
N LEU A 302 0.16 -11.12 11.92
CA LEU A 302 -1.18 -10.95 11.40
C LEU A 302 -1.75 -9.59 11.81
N HIS A 303 -2.07 -8.76 10.83
CA HIS A 303 -2.80 -7.51 11.07
C HIS A 303 -4.31 -7.78 10.99
N LEU A 304 -5.01 -7.69 12.12
CA LEU A 304 -6.42 -8.01 12.28
C LEU A 304 -7.22 -6.80 12.85
N PRO A 305 -7.69 -5.87 12.00
CA PRO A 305 -8.34 -4.64 12.43
C PRO A 305 -9.61 -4.88 13.26
N LEU A 306 -9.58 -4.53 14.55
CA LEU A 306 -10.71 -4.57 15.48
C LEU A 306 -11.71 -3.44 15.22
N GLN A 307 -11.20 -2.23 15.02
CA GLN A 307 -11.88 -0.95 14.87
C GLN A 307 -12.58 -0.45 16.15
N SER A 308 -13.38 -1.28 16.81
CA SER A 308 -14.04 -1.02 18.10
C SER A 308 -14.27 -2.33 18.85
N GLY A 309 -14.21 -2.31 20.16
CA GLY A 309 -14.56 -3.44 21.02
C GLY A 309 -16.06 -3.53 21.34
N SER A 310 -16.87 -2.55 20.95
CA SER A 310 -18.31 -2.56 21.18
C SER A 310 -19.06 -3.17 19.97
N SER A 311 -19.80 -4.25 20.20
CA SER A 311 -20.65 -4.89 19.18
C SER A 311 -21.68 -3.92 18.61
N ARG A 312 -22.16 -2.94 19.42
CA ARG A 312 -23.09 -1.89 18.97
C ARG A 312 -22.41 -0.93 17.99
N ILE A 313 -21.20 -0.47 18.29
CA ILE A 313 -20.43 0.42 17.40
C ILE A 313 -20.00 -0.34 16.14
N LEU A 314 -19.54 -1.59 16.25
CA LEU A 314 -19.21 -2.42 15.09
C LEU A 314 -20.40 -2.55 14.12
N LYS A 315 -21.63 -2.70 14.64
CA LYS A 315 -22.84 -2.71 13.82
C LYS A 315 -23.06 -1.37 13.09
N LEU A 316 -22.86 -0.23 13.76
CA LEU A 316 -22.96 1.10 13.16
C LEU A 316 -21.84 1.33 12.11
N MET A 317 -20.66 0.78 12.34
CA MET A 317 -19.54 0.77 11.40
C MET A 317 -19.76 -0.17 10.20
N ASN A 318 -20.88 -0.89 10.13
CA ASN A 318 -21.17 -1.94 9.14
C ASN A 318 -20.15 -3.08 9.17
N ARG A 319 -19.55 -3.36 10.34
CA ARG A 319 -18.70 -4.54 10.55
C ARG A 319 -19.60 -5.76 10.80
N LYS A 320 -19.23 -6.89 10.20
CA LYS A 320 -20.06 -8.12 10.21
C LYS A 320 -19.57 -9.13 11.25
N TYR A 321 -19.10 -8.64 12.39
CA TYR A 321 -18.67 -9.44 13.54
C TYR A 321 -18.98 -8.69 14.84
N THR A 322 -19.00 -9.41 15.96
CA THR A 322 -19.20 -8.88 17.31
C THR A 322 -17.92 -8.97 18.11
N LYS A 323 -17.90 -8.34 19.30
CA LYS A 323 -16.82 -8.45 20.29
C LYS A 323 -16.50 -9.92 20.59
N GLU A 324 -17.52 -10.71 20.86
CA GLU A 324 -17.39 -12.10 21.26
C GLU A 324 -16.80 -12.96 20.14
N SER A 325 -17.32 -12.79 18.91
CA SER A 325 -16.80 -13.52 17.76
C SER A 325 -15.36 -13.11 17.38
N TYR A 326 -14.99 -11.86 17.66
CA TYR A 326 -13.61 -11.40 17.48
C TYR A 326 -12.67 -12.07 18.48
N LEU A 327 -13.05 -12.11 19.77
CA LEU A 327 -12.27 -12.77 20.82
C LEU A 327 -12.12 -14.27 20.55
N ASP A 328 -13.21 -14.96 20.15
CA ASP A 328 -13.15 -16.37 19.74
C ASP A 328 -12.20 -16.58 18.55
N LEU A 329 -12.24 -15.68 17.55
CA LEU A 329 -11.32 -15.75 16.43
C LEU A 329 -9.85 -15.61 16.88
N VAL A 330 -9.56 -14.67 17.77
CA VAL A 330 -8.21 -14.49 18.34
C VAL A 330 -7.74 -15.76 19.07
N ASP A 331 -8.61 -16.40 19.83
CA ASP A 331 -8.29 -17.64 20.53
C ASP A 331 -7.98 -18.78 19.55
N ARG A 332 -8.74 -18.91 18.48
CA ARG A 332 -8.48 -19.90 17.41
C ARG A 332 -7.16 -19.62 16.70
N ILE A 333 -6.87 -18.35 16.38
CA ILE A 333 -5.61 -17.94 15.76
C ILE A 333 -4.42 -18.33 16.67
N ARG A 334 -4.48 -18.01 17.96
CA ARG A 334 -3.41 -18.33 18.91
C ARG A 334 -3.21 -19.83 19.13
N LYS A 335 -4.29 -20.61 19.09
CA LYS A 335 -4.20 -22.07 19.15
C LYS A 335 -3.55 -22.66 17.88
N GLY A 336 -3.88 -22.14 16.71
CA GLY A 336 -3.31 -22.57 15.43
C GLY A 336 -1.90 -22.03 15.16
N CYS A 337 -1.58 -20.86 15.68
CA CYS A 337 -0.30 -20.16 15.51
C CYS A 337 0.15 -19.54 16.85
N PRO A 338 0.71 -20.33 17.79
CA PRO A 338 1.01 -19.88 19.16
C PRO A 338 1.98 -18.70 19.25
N ASP A 339 2.91 -18.58 18.30
CA ASP A 339 3.97 -17.55 18.22
C ASP A 339 3.58 -16.33 17.38
N ILE A 340 2.31 -16.25 16.92
CA ILE A 340 1.87 -15.14 16.07
C ILE A 340 1.84 -13.82 16.82
N SER A 341 2.36 -12.77 16.18
CA SER A 341 2.17 -11.38 16.61
C SER A 341 0.92 -10.81 15.98
N LEU A 342 0.03 -10.28 16.81
CA LEU A 342 -1.23 -9.67 16.39
C LEU A 342 -1.13 -8.16 16.46
N THR A 343 -1.41 -7.51 15.34
CA THR A 343 -1.56 -6.05 15.27
C THR A 343 -2.98 -5.67 14.83
N THR A 344 -3.41 -4.46 15.17
CA THR A 344 -4.80 -4.04 14.93
C THR A 344 -4.90 -2.55 14.61
N ASP A 345 -6.07 -2.15 14.09
CA ASP A 345 -6.54 -0.76 13.99
C ASP A 345 -7.67 -0.53 14.98
N ILE A 346 -7.68 0.64 15.64
CA ILE A 346 -8.75 1.06 16.56
C ILE A 346 -9.11 2.52 16.25
N ILE A 347 -10.42 2.78 16.14
CA ILE A 347 -10.96 4.12 15.92
C ILE A 347 -11.70 4.57 17.17
N VAL A 348 -11.32 5.72 17.71
CA VAL A 348 -11.98 6.39 18.86
C VAL A 348 -12.84 7.55 18.36
N GLY A 349 -13.95 7.79 19.03
CA GLY A 349 -14.84 8.91 18.72
C GLY A 349 -15.70 8.70 17.48
N PHE A 350 -15.99 7.44 17.14
CA PHE A 350 -16.97 7.15 16.10
C PHE A 350 -18.34 7.71 16.47
N PRO A 351 -19.15 8.27 15.52
CA PRO A 351 -20.44 8.86 15.82
C PRO A 351 -21.34 7.94 16.65
N GLY A 352 -21.83 8.46 17.77
CA GLY A 352 -22.66 7.74 18.72
C GLY A 352 -21.93 6.83 19.69
N GLU A 353 -20.58 6.83 19.73
CA GLU A 353 -19.78 6.10 20.72
C GLU A 353 -20.01 6.68 22.12
N THR A 354 -20.48 5.86 23.06
CA THR A 354 -20.63 6.20 24.48
C THR A 354 -19.38 5.82 25.25
N GLU A 355 -19.30 6.26 26.53
CA GLU A 355 -18.21 5.84 27.43
C GLU A 355 -18.22 4.31 27.64
N GLY A 356 -19.41 3.71 27.75
CA GLY A 356 -19.54 2.25 27.87
C GLY A 356 -18.96 1.51 26.64
N ASP A 357 -19.22 2.00 25.43
CA ASP A 357 -18.65 1.42 24.20
C ASP A 357 -17.13 1.54 24.14
N PHE A 358 -16.60 2.67 24.60
CA PHE A 358 -15.16 2.87 24.69
C PHE A 358 -14.52 1.93 25.71
N LEU A 359 -15.14 1.75 26.90
CA LEU A 359 -14.65 0.80 27.90
C LEU A 359 -14.67 -0.66 27.40
N GLU A 360 -15.64 -1.04 26.56
CA GLU A 360 -15.62 -2.34 25.90
C GLU A 360 -14.43 -2.48 24.94
N THR A 361 -14.04 -1.40 24.27
CA THR A 361 -12.83 -1.38 23.43
C THR A 361 -11.57 -1.57 24.28
N MET A 362 -11.48 -0.89 25.41
CA MET A 362 -10.37 -1.05 26.37
C MET A 362 -10.28 -2.50 26.90
N ASP A 363 -11.41 -3.12 27.22
CA ASP A 363 -11.49 -4.52 27.67
C ASP A 363 -10.96 -5.50 26.63
N VAL A 364 -11.29 -5.29 25.34
CA VAL A 364 -10.76 -6.13 24.25
C VAL A 364 -9.26 -5.96 24.09
N VAL A 365 -8.75 -4.72 24.16
CA VAL A 365 -7.30 -4.45 24.09
C VAL A 365 -6.56 -5.13 25.22
N GLU A 366 -7.10 -5.06 26.44
CA GLU A 366 -6.54 -5.72 27.63
C GLU A 366 -6.49 -7.24 27.46
N LYS A 367 -7.59 -7.86 27.04
CA LYS A 367 -7.73 -9.32 26.86
C LYS A 367 -6.89 -9.86 25.73
N VAL A 368 -6.83 -9.16 24.61
CA VAL A 368 -6.05 -9.61 23.45
C VAL A 368 -4.56 -9.36 23.65
N GLY A 369 -4.15 -8.24 24.27
CA GLY A 369 -2.73 -7.91 24.41
C GLY A 369 -2.04 -7.85 23.06
N PHE A 370 -2.43 -6.91 22.22
CA PHE A 370 -1.85 -6.75 20.88
C PHE A 370 -0.38 -6.38 20.93
N ASP A 371 0.40 -6.91 19.99
CA ASP A 371 1.82 -6.57 19.81
C ASP A 371 1.99 -5.11 19.34
N SER A 372 1.02 -4.58 18.63
CA SER A 372 0.93 -3.16 18.27
C SER A 372 -0.50 -2.81 17.86
N ALA A 373 -0.90 -1.56 18.03
CA ALA A 373 -2.14 -1.05 17.49
C ALA A 373 -1.94 0.33 16.86
N PHE A 374 -2.50 0.50 15.66
CA PHE A 374 -2.66 1.81 15.06
C PHE A 374 -3.95 2.43 15.59
N THR A 375 -3.82 3.49 16.34
CA THR A 375 -4.94 4.19 16.98
C THR A 375 -5.28 5.43 16.19
N PHE A 376 -6.56 5.61 15.88
CA PHE A 376 -7.06 6.72 15.08
C PHE A 376 -8.19 7.43 15.82
N ILE A 377 -8.24 8.74 15.69
CA ILE A 377 -9.44 9.52 15.95
C ILE A 377 -10.30 9.46 14.70
N TYR A 378 -11.61 9.21 14.87
CA TYR A 378 -12.54 9.25 13.74
C TYR A 378 -12.45 10.58 13.01
N SER A 379 -12.28 10.53 11.70
CA SER A 379 -12.26 11.71 10.83
C SER A 379 -13.33 11.57 9.76
N LYS A 380 -14.17 12.57 9.61
CA LYS A 380 -15.23 12.60 8.60
C LYS A 380 -14.64 12.49 7.21
N ARG A 381 -15.21 11.60 6.38
CA ARG A 381 -14.86 11.47 4.95
C ARG A 381 -16.08 11.78 4.11
N THR A 382 -16.02 12.85 3.35
CA THR A 382 -17.11 13.25 2.46
C THR A 382 -17.53 12.08 1.57
N GLY A 383 -18.83 11.82 1.49
CA GLY A 383 -19.39 10.72 0.71
C GLY A 383 -19.50 9.38 1.44
N THR A 384 -19.01 9.27 2.69
CA THR A 384 -19.21 8.06 3.51
C THR A 384 -20.47 8.18 4.38
N PRO A 385 -21.18 7.07 4.68
CA PRO A 385 -22.36 7.11 5.55
C PRO A 385 -22.09 7.72 6.94
N ALA A 386 -20.95 7.41 7.55
CA ALA A 386 -20.60 7.92 8.89
C ALA A 386 -20.40 9.45 8.91
N ALA A 387 -20.06 10.06 7.79
CA ALA A 387 -19.89 11.53 7.71
C ALA A 387 -21.21 12.30 7.92
N SER A 388 -22.36 11.67 7.62
CA SER A 388 -23.70 12.24 7.78
C SER A 388 -24.39 11.83 9.08
N MET A 389 -23.78 11.00 9.93
CA MET A 389 -24.34 10.65 11.24
C MET A 389 -24.34 11.85 12.18
N GLU A 390 -25.46 12.03 12.93
CA GLU A 390 -25.66 13.20 13.78
C GLU A 390 -24.83 13.12 15.04
N ASN A 391 -24.89 12.12 15.85
CA ASN A 391 -24.34 12.02 17.19
C ASN A 391 -22.79 12.01 17.21
N GLN A 392 -22.17 13.10 16.76
CA GLN A 392 -20.72 13.27 16.84
C GLN A 392 -20.24 13.39 18.29
N VAL A 393 -19.16 12.72 18.62
CA VAL A 393 -18.58 12.79 19.98
C VAL A 393 -17.84 14.12 20.14
N PRO A 394 -17.96 14.82 21.28
CA PRO A 394 -17.22 16.05 21.56
C PRO A 394 -15.69 15.85 21.55
N GLU A 395 -14.95 16.87 21.11
CA GLU A 395 -13.49 16.78 20.91
C GLU A 395 -12.72 16.51 22.22
N ASP A 396 -13.14 17.11 23.33
CA ASP A 396 -12.55 16.89 24.65
C ASP A 396 -12.72 15.45 25.14
N VAL A 397 -13.90 14.85 24.89
CA VAL A 397 -14.18 13.42 25.18
C VAL A 397 -13.33 12.51 24.30
N ILE A 398 -13.22 12.84 23.00
CA ILE A 398 -12.37 12.07 22.06
C ILE A 398 -10.92 12.09 22.53
N LYS A 399 -10.42 13.25 22.93
CA LYS A 399 -9.04 13.41 23.39
C LYS A 399 -8.77 12.58 24.65
N ASP A 400 -9.64 12.66 25.66
CA ASP A 400 -9.51 11.85 26.87
C ASP A 400 -9.46 10.35 26.55
N ARG A 401 -10.42 9.86 25.76
CA ARG A 401 -10.47 8.45 25.36
C ARG A 401 -9.23 8.03 24.58
N PHE A 402 -8.78 8.88 23.65
CA PHE A 402 -7.60 8.59 22.84
C PHE A 402 -6.33 8.47 23.69
N ASP A 403 -6.14 9.38 24.65
CA ASP A 403 -4.98 9.37 25.56
C ASP A 403 -4.99 8.11 26.45
N ARG A 404 -6.16 7.72 26.97
CA ARG A 404 -6.33 6.48 27.76
C ARG A 404 -6.04 5.23 26.93
N LEU A 405 -6.56 5.16 25.70
CA LEU A 405 -6.31 4.04 24.79
C LEU A 405 -4.83 3.95 24.42
N LEU A 406 -4.20 5.08 24.09
CA LEU A 406 -2.79 5.12 23.69
C LEU A 406 -1.89 4.58 24.80
N LYS A 407 -2.15 4.96 26.05
CA LYS A 407 -1.41 4.47 27.22
C LYS A 407 -1.52 2.95 27.37
N LEU A 408 -2.73 2.39 27.26
CA LEU A 408 -2.95 0.95 27.35
C LEU A 408 -2.27 0.19 26.20
N VAL A 409 -2.41 0.67 24.97
CA VAL A 409 -1.79 0.06 23.78
C VAL A 409 -0.27 0.05 23.91
N GLN A 410 0.35 1.16 24.35
CA GLN A 410 1.80 1.24 24.55
C GLN A 410 2.28 0.25 25.62
N GLN A 411 1.55 0.14 26.71
CA GLN A 411 1.85 -0.83 27.78
C GLN A 411 1.80 -2.26 27.21
N LYS A 412 0.71 -2.66 26.54
CA LYS A 412 0.55 -4.01 25.99
C LYS A 412 1.57 -4.33 24.90
N ALA A 413 1.87 -3.38 24.04
CA ALA A 413 2.91 -3.55 23.01
C ALA A 413 4.30 -3.79 23.63
N SER A 414 4.63 -3.07 24.71
CA SER A 414 5.89 -3.27 25.44
C SER A 414 5.95 -4.65 26.11
N GLU A 415 4.87 -5.07 26.80
CA GLU A 415 4.75 -6.40 27.41
C GLU A 415 4.90 -7.52 26.34
N ALA A 416 4.19 -7.39 25.20
CA ALA A 416 4.23 -8.35 24.12
C ALA A 416 5.60 -8.43 23.44
N SER A 417 6.24 -7.29 23.22
CA SER A 417 7.56 -7.24 22.57
C SER A 417 8.63 -7.88 23.45
N ALA A 418 8.58 -7.70 24.77
CA ALA A 418 9.60 -8.20 25.71
C ALA A 418 9.79 -9.72 25.67
N ARG A 419 8.80 -10.50 25.20
CA ARG A 419 8.85 -11.98 25.15
C ARG A 419 9.97 -12.56 24.27
N PHE A 420 10.54 -11.78 23.38
CA PHE A 420 11.61 -12.23 22.49
C PHE A 420 13.02 -11.96 23.03
N THR A 421 13.16 -11.23 24.16
CA THR A 421 14.45 -10.92 24.76
C THR A 421 15.22 -12.19 25.10
N GLY A 422 16.51 -12.24 24.75
CA GLY A 422 17.40 -13.39 24.97
C GLY A 422 17.25 -14.51 23.95
N SER A 423 16.33 -14.39 22.97
CA SER A 423 16.17 -15.37 21.89
C SER A 423 17.02 -15.02 20.67
N VAL A 424 17.32 -16.05 19.85
CA VAL A 424 17.91 -15.86 18.52
C VAL A 424 16.78 -15.86 17.49
N GLN A 425 16.74 -14.81 16.65
CA GLN A 425 15.70 -14.61 15.65
C GLN A 425 16.29 -14.41 14.26
N LYS A 426 15.57 -14.91 13.23
CA LYS A 426 15.90 -14.64 11.83
C LYS A 426 15.46 -13.22 11.46
N VAL A 427 16.41 -12.40 11.01
CA VAL A 427 16.21 -10.98 10.66
C VAL A 427 16.57 -10.78 9.21
N LEU A 428 15.65 -10.25 8.38
CA LEU A 428 15.95 -9.75 7.05
C LEU A 428 16.56 -8.36 7.20
N VAL A 429 17.81 -8.19 6.78
CA VAL A 429 18.51 -6.90 6.85
C VAL A 429 17.99 -6.00 5.73
N GLU A 430 17.50 -4.80 6.09
CA GLU A 430 16.80 -3.93 5.16
C GLU A 430 17.65 -2.72 4.72
N GLU A 431 18.45 -2.15 5.64
CA GLU A 431 19.18 -0.91 5.40
C GLU A 431 20.31 -0.70 6.41
N VAL A 432 21.21 0.23 6.14
CA VAL A 432 22.12 0.80 7.13
C VAL A 432 21.28 1.65 8.10
N ASN A 433 21.62 1.65 9.38
CA ASN A 433 20.89 2.42 10.36
C ASN A 433 21.04 3.93 10.11
N GLU A 434 19.92 4.67 10.17
CA GLU A 434 19.89 6.11 9.87
C GLU A 434 20.70 6.97 10.85
N HIS A 435 21.01 6.45 12.05
CA HIS A 435 21.66 7.21 13.13
C HIS A 435 23.08 6.71 13.44
N ASP A 436 23.48 5.53 12.96
CA ASP A 436 24.77 4.91 13.23
C ASP A 436 25.19 4.01 12.06
N ASP A 437 26.11 4.47 11.24
CA ASP A 437 26.62 3.76 10.05
C ASP A 437 27.36 2.45 10.38
N SER A 438 27.72 2.21 11.64
CA SER A 438 28.30 0.92 12.10
C SER A 438 27.23 -0.15 12.38
N MET A 439 25.97 0.22 12.29
CA MET A 439 24.82 -0.65 12.53
C MET A 439 23.99 -0.83 11.28
N VAL A 440 23.31 -1.96 11.21
CA VAL A 440 22.28 -2.24 10.22
C VAL A 440 20.91 -2.39 10.91
N THR A 441 19.87 -2.11 10.16
CA THR A 441 18.48 -2.28 10.59
C THR A 441 17.86 -3.42 9.78
N GLY A 442 17.26 -4.36 10.46
CA GLY A 442 16.54 -5.45 9.83
C GLY A 442 15.17 -5.70 10.48
N ARG A 443 14.43 -6.64 9.92
CA ARG A 443 13.07 -6.94 10.33
C ARG A 443 12.88 -8.43 10.60
N MET A 444 12.32 -8.73 11.76
CA MET A 444 11.92 -10.07 12.14
C MET A 444 10.66 -10.55 11.37
N SER A 445 10.40 -11.83 11.44
CA SER A 445 9.18 -12.43 10.88
C SER A 445 7.90 -11.81 11.46
N ASN A 446 7.88 -11.45 12.74
CA ASN A 446 6.77 -10.80 13.43
C ASN A 446 6.66 -9.27 13.17
N ASN A 447 7.45 -8.74 12.25
CA ASN A 447 7.48 -7.34 11.84
C ASN A 447 8.21 -6.35 12.78
N LEU A 448 8.78 -6.79 13.91
CA LEU A 448 9.60 -5.95 14.76
C LEU A 448 10.96 -5.63 14.12
N LEU A 449 11.43 -4.40 14.34
CA LEU A 449 12.75 -3.96 13.91
C LEU A 449 13.84 -4.45 14.86
N VAL A 450 15.01 -4.69 14.32
CA VAL A 450 16.21 -5.04 15.07
C VAL A 450 17.37 -4.21 14.53
N HIS A 451 18.09 -3.51 15.42
CA HIS A 451 19.32 -2.81 15.12
C HIS A 451 20.50 -3.59 15.71
N PHE A 452 21.51 -3.84 14.92
CA PHE A 452 22.70 -4.58 15.36
C PHE A 452 23.93 -4.18 14.55
N LYS A 453 25.13 -4.42 15.10
CA LYS A 453 26.40 -4.15 14.39
C LYS A 453 26.51 -5.04 13.15
N GLY A 454 26.78 -4.41 12.02
CA GLY A 454 26.88 -5.09 10.73
C GLY A 454 27.31 -4.14 9.62
N THR A 455 27.61 -4.71 8.48
CA THR A 455 28.11 -4.00 7.30
C THR A 455 27.05 -3.99 6.18
N PRO A 456 27.11 -3.05 5.22
CA PRO A 456 26.11 -2.92 4.16
C PRO A 456 25.94 -4.17 3.27
N ASP A 457 26.93 -5.06 3.19
CA ASP A 457 26.87 -6.32 2.45
C ASP A 457 25.84 -7.33 3.02
N LEU A 458 25.38 -7.12 4.26
CA LEU A 458 24.31 -7.90 4.85
C LEU A 458 22.92 -7.51 4.33
N ILE A 459 22.77 -6.35 3.67
CA ILE A 459 21.46 -5.90 3.16
C ILE A 459 20.90 -6.93 2.18
N GLY A 460 19.63 -7.30 2.38
CA GLY A 460 18.95 -8.33 1.61
C GLY A 460 19.24 -9.76 2.09
N GLN A 461 20.05 -9.95 3.13
CA GLN A 461 20.30 -11.26 3.72
C GLN A 461 19.38 -11.52 4.92
N ILE A 462 19.01 -12.77 5.14
CA ILE A 462 18.34 -13.23 6.36
C ILE A 462 19.42 -13.84 7.26
N VAL A 463 19.65 -13.18 8.38
CA VAL A 463 20.70 -13.56 9.35
C VAL A 463 20.11 -13.88 10.71
N ASN A 464 20.82 -14.67 11.52
CA ASN A 464 20.44 -14.94 12.90
C ASN A 464 20.97 -13.81 13.80
N VAL A 465 20.10 -13.26 14.64
CA VAL A 465 20.45 -12.18 15.58
C VAL A 465 19.97 -12.58 16.98
N HIS A 466 20.87 -12.54 17.95
CA HIS A 466 20.54 -12.67 19.37
C HIS A 466 19.99 -11.33 19.87
N LEU A 467 18.77 -11.33 20.40
CA LEU A 467 18.06 -10.15 20.88
C LEU A 467 18.45 -9.83 22.32
N GLU A 468 19.24 -8.78 22.51
CA GLU A 468 19.79 -8.43 23.83
C GLU A 468 18.87 -7.52 24.62
N GLU A 469 18.34 -6.46 24.01
CA GLU A 469 17.56 -5.43 24.69
C GLU A 469 16.30 -5.02 23.89
N CYS A 470 15.13 -5.09 24.51
CA CYS A 470 13.86 -4.59 23.98
C CYS A 470 13.69 -3.10 24.28
N LYS A 471 13.52 -2.28 23.26
CA LYS A 471 13.22 -0.83 23.38
C LYS A 471 11.75 -0.52 23.08
N GLY A 472 10.85 -1.48 23.28
CA GLY A 472 9.41 -1.37 23.03
C GLY A 472 9.02 -1.61 21.58
N PHE A 473 9.49 -0.79 20.64
CA PHE A 473 9.16 -0.90 19.21
C PHE A 473 10.26 -1.53 18.34
N TYR A 474 11.43 -1.74 18.90
CA TYR A 474 12.57 -2.36 18.24
C TYR A 474 13.47 -3.06 19.27
N TYR A 475 14.36 -3.88 18.76
CA TYR A 475 15.40 -4.55 19.53
C TYR A 475 16.79 -4.02 19.20
N ILE A 476 17.67 -4.01 20.20
CA ILE A 476 19.10 -4.05 20.00
C ILE A 476 19.54 -5.50 20.09
N GLY A 477 20.35 -5.95 19.16
CA GLY A 477 20.82 -7.32 19.11
C GLY A 477 22.27 -7.46 18.67
N LYS A 478 22.72 -8.70 18.58
CA LYS A 478 24.06 -9.06 18.13
C LYS A 478 23.97 -10.19 17.11
N LEU A 479 24.72 -10.07 16.01
CA LEU A 479 24.82 -11.13 15.01
C LEU A 479 25.26 -12.43 15.70
N SER A 480 24.50 -13.50 15.47
CA SER A 480 24.79 -14.84 15.97
C SER A 480 25.48 -15.66 14.87
N GLU A 481 26.52 -16.38 15.23
CA GLU A 481 27.23 -17.30 14.33
C GLU A 481 26.32 -18.46 13.89
#